data_03bbd6a7e7e6a554dbea76da213d76bf
#
_entry.id   03bbd6a7e7e6a554dbea76da213d76bf
#
_cell.length_a   1.000
_cell.length_b   1.000
_cell.length_c   1.000
_cell.angle_alpha   90.00
_cell.angle_beta   90.00
_cell.angle_gamma   90.00
#
_symmetry.space_group_name_H-M   'P 1'
#
loop_
_entity.id
_entity.type
_entity.pdbx_description
1 polymer ?
#
loop_
_entity_poly.entity_id
_entity_poly.type
_entity_poly.pdbx_seq_one_letter_code
_entity_poly.pdbx_strand_id
1 'polypeptide(L)'
;EIMPSLVGSEMCIRDSYSSSLMEGVAHGAVPLVYDPTEGSRYSPDVEAEGLGMIAKTKEELTGGLSRILENYGDFEQRMEKGQPLWFQATGEETLRNMVGFIKEKMPPVTLKEIYVVDTDTLTCERPVGVSGVLRCKNCEDFLEMCIDSCIDGLDELIAVYHDCTDRTPEILRQKAAQYPDKIRVFEYQPSVYPIDLDEEEFEKAKLLPPDSIHTLAGYCNYALSKASYRYAVKIDADQVYFTDRLKHICDAYRSDKKVRFNVAECISYNLYRAYLDSFNRIEMRPFRWLERIALWTHALYASYLEKMIIRYKVPVSMSGINLFRKDREWMVGLGQEHPEPDSKEILPPFNGVRDTFFFEVSADRIFRYVTETKPDGRHRGLEVMRCPNEILDVGFCWFHLRALMKEHEEGYRQSYRKHPERFIPLGTFVKLSYRSLQQRYKPVVTVRWAEPVFAYFFMTGKGRIPWRMLKGGGRVVADKCVSQLDKR
;
A
#
# COMPACT_ATOMS: atom_id res chain seq x y z
N GLU A 1 29.07 -7.33 27.28
CA GLU A 1 30.20 -7.99 26.58
C GLU A 1 29.90 -9.47 26.49
N ILE A 2 29.71 -9.94 25.26
CA ILE A 2 29.45 -11.33 24.94
C ILE A 2 30.78 -12.08 25.16
N MET A 3 30.89 -12.84 26.24
CA MET A 3 31.97 -13.81 26.34
C MET A 3 31.84 -14.85 25.22
N PRO A 4 32.91 -15.21 24.53
CA PRO A 4 32.85 -16.25 23.53
C PRO A 4 32.31 -17.52 24.18
N SER A 5 31.29 -18.10 23.56
CA SER A 5 30.75 -19.39 23.94
C SER A 5 31.89 -20.39 23.94
N LEU A 6 32.19 -20.95 25.10
CA LEU A 6 33.04 -22.12 25.21
C LEU A 6 32.27 -23.33 24.61
N VAL A 7 32.20 -23.37 23.28
CA VAL A 7 31.74 -24.54 22.54
C VAL A 7 32.76 -25.63 22.80
N GLY A 8 32.39 -26.63 23.60
CA GLY A 8 33.23 -27.72 24.00
C GLY A 8 33.61 -27.75 25.49
N SER A 9 33.10 -26.82 26.32
CA SER A 9 33.19 -26.95 27.77
C SER A 9 31.91 -27.60 28.30
N GLU A 10 32.09 -28.54 29.17
CA GLU A 10 31.05 -29.33 29.84
C GLU A 10 30.19 -28.49 30.84
N MET A 11 30.39 -27.18 30.85
CA MET A 11 29.71 -26.25 31.77
C MET A 11 29.30 -24.95 31.10
N CYS A 12 28.08 -24.51 31.36
CA CYS A 12 27.52 -23.23 30.84
C CYS A 12 27.29 -22.23 31.98
N ILE A 13 27.93 -21.05 31.90
CA ILE A 13 27.72 -19.94 32.83
C ILE A 13 26.98 -18.84 32.09
N ARG A 14 25.77 -18.47 32.58
CA ARG A 14 24.94 -17.46 31.91
C ARG A 14 24.08 -16.63 32.86
N ASP A 15 23.62 -15.48 32.36
CA ASP A 15 22.64 -14.64 33.04
C ASP A 15 21.21 -15.24 32.97
N SER A 16 20.32 -14.76 33.81
CA SER A 16 19.02 -15.36 34.14
C SER A 16 17.95 -15.31 33.00
N TYR A 17 18.26 -14.72 31.82
CA TYR A 17 17.26 -14.47 30.77
C TYR A 17 17.61 -15.10 29.41
N SER A 18 18.57 -15.98 29.34
CA SER A 18 19.05 -16.48 28.04
C SER A 18 18.43 -17.85 27.68
N SER A 19 17.87 -17.95 26.47
CA SER A 19 17.48 -19.25 25.84
C SER A 19 18.62 -20.24 25.79
N SER A 20 19.86 -19.77 25.87
CA SER A 20 21.07 -20.57 25.85
C SER A 20 21.26 -21.39 27.12
N LEU A 21 20.57 -21.11 28.21
CA LEU A 21 20.49 -21.99 29.36
C LEU A 21 19.86 -23.33 28.94
N MET A 22 18.74 -23.24 28.26
CA MET A 22 18.01 -24.42 27.76
C MET A 22 18.83 -25.17 26.70
N GLU A 23 19.51 -24.44 25.80
CA GLU A 23 20.43 -25.05 24.83
C GLU A 23 21.58 -25.76 25.50
N GLY A 24 22.19 -25.16 26.55
CA GLY A 24 23.26 -25.79 27.34
C GLY A 24 22.78 -27.07 27.99
N VAL A 25 21.64 -27.05 28.67
CA VAL A 25 21.02 -28.22 29.28
C VAL A 25 20.70 -29.30 28.23
N ALA A 26 20.16 -28.91 27.07
CA ALA A 26 19.87 -29.84 25.96
C ALA A 26 21.12 -30.56 25.42
N HIS A 27 22.26 -29.90 25.50
CA HIS A 27 23.56 -30.47 25.10
C HIS A 27 24.34 -31.12 26.27
N GLY A 28 23.72 -31.32 27.42
CA GLY A 28 24.30 -31.99 28.55
C GLY A 28 25.28 -31.13 29.39
N ALA A 29 25.29 -29.82 29.19
CA ALA A 29 26.15 -28.92 29.96
C ALA A 29 25.49 -28.60 31.33
N VAL A 30 26.27 -28.74 32.43
CA VAL A 30 25.81 -28.41 33.78
C VAL A 30 25.64 -26.89 33.94
N PRO A 31 24.42 -26.39 34.22
CA PRO A 31 24.20 -24.95 34.27
C PRO A 31 24.65 -24.34 35.60
N LEU A 32 25.34 -23.18 35.51
CA LEU A 32 25.55 -22.26 36.62
C LEU A 32 24.96 -20.91 36.26
N VAL A 33 23.84 -20.57 36.87
CA VAL A 33 23.08 -19.37 36.56
C VAL A 33 23.49 -18.26 37.53
N TYR A 34 23.84 -17.08 37.02
CA TYR A 34 24.03 -15.88 37.84
C TYR A 34 22.81 -15.00 37.78
N ASP A 35 22.05 -14.90 38.89
CA ASP A 35 20.81 -14.13 39.01
C ASP A 35 20.86 -13.14 40.17
N PRO A 36 21.58 -11.98 40.03
CA PRO A 36 21.69 -10.97 41.08
C PRO A 36 20.40 -10.21 41.34
N THR A 37 19.40 -10.34 40.47
CA THR A 37 18.15 -9.56 40.54
C THR A 37 16.95 -10.37 41.01
N GLU A 38 17.15 -11.64 41.38
CA GLU A 38 16.08 -12.58 41.72
C GLU A 38 14.99 -12.71 40.63
N GLY A 39 15.38 -12.44 39.36
CA GLY A 39 14.51 -12.51 38.19
C GLY A 39 14.15 -13.93 37.73
N SER A 40 14.49 -14.95 38.50
CA SER A 40 14.35 -16.38 38.21
C SER A 40 12.92 -16.90 37.95
N ARG A 41 11.90 -16.05 38.07
CA ARG A 41 10.50 -16.39 37.74
C ARG A 41 10.28 -16.85 36.29
N TYR A 42 11.23 -16.60 35.42
CA TYR A 42 11.14 -16.89 33.98
C TYR A 42 12.16 -17.94 33.50
N SER A 43 13.02 -18.44 34.37
CA SER A 43 13.95 -19.53 34.08
C SER A 43 13.52 -20.79 34.84
N PRO A 44 13.72 -22.00 34.25
CA PRO A 44 13.57 -23.22 34.98
C PRO A 44 14.51 -23.21 36.19
N ASP A 45 14.02 -23.65 37.34
CA ASP A 45 14.81 -23.71 38.57
C ASP A 45 15.76 -24.91 38.51
N VAL A 46 16.94 -24.68 37.91
CA VAL A 46 17.98 -25.70 37.72
C VAL A 46 18.51 -26.24 39.06
N GLU A 47 18.40 -25.46 40.16
CA GLU A 47 18.84 -25.89 41.47
C GLU A 47 17.80 -26.76 42.17
N ALA A 48 16.50 -26.41 42.08
CA ALA A 48 15.43 -27.22 42.64
C ALA A 48 15.35 -28.61 41.93
N GLU A 49 15.63 -28.66 40.64
CA GLU A 49 15.68 -29.90 39.86
C GLU A 49 17.01 -30.65 40.02
N GLY A 50 17.95 -30.07 40.72
CA GLY A 50 19.29 -30.70 40.96
C GLY A 50 20.20 -30.78 39.75
N LEU A 51 19.88 -30.05 38.68
CA LEU A 51 20.61 -30.08 37.40
C LEU A 51 21.80 -29.12 37.39
N GLY A 52 21.77 -28.08 38.24
CA GLY A 52 22.79 -27.04 38.26
C GLY A 52 22.76 -26.24 39.55
N MET A 53 23.27 -25.01 39.50
CA MET A 53 23.30 -24.08 40.64
C MET A 53 22.87 -22.68 40.20
N ILE A 54 22.25 -21.93 41.15
CA ILE A 54 21.91 -20.53 40.99
C ILE A 54 22.74 -19.70 41.99
N ALA A 55 23.47 -18.69 41.50
CA ALA A 55 24.28 -17.79 42.28
C ALA A 55 23.68 -16.38 42.23
N LYS A 56 23.50 -15.74 43.37
CA LYS A 56 22.96 -14.37 43.48
C LYS A 56 24.06 -13.32 43.68
N THR A 57 25.22 -13.73 44.16
CA THR A 57 26.39 -12.89 44.35
C THR A 57 27.59 -13.41 43.57
N LYS A 58 28.63 -12.57 43.45
CA LYS A 58 29.86 -12.99 42.75
C LYS A 58 30.62 -14.04 43.54
N GLU A 59 30.54 -14.00 44.86
CA GLU A 59 31.12 -14.96 45.77
C GLU A 59 30.43 -16.31 45.65
N GLU A 60 29.11 -16.34 45.59
CA GLU A 60 28.32 -17.55 45.33
C GLU A 60 28.59 -18.12 43.91
N LEU A 61 28.77 -17.25 42.91
CA LEU A 61 29.13 -17.67 41.57
C LEU A 61 30.47 -18.42 41.54
N THR A 62 31.48 -17.85 42.22
CA THR A 62 32.80 -18.46 42.32
C THR A 62 32.79 -19.77 43.13
N GLY A 63 32.05 -19.77 44.24
CA GLY A 63 31.86 -20.96 45.08
C GLY A 63 31.09 -22.07 44.35
N GLY A 64 30.04 -21.67 43.62
CA GLY A 64 29.23 -22.57 42.78
C GLY A 64 30.06 -23.23 41.66
N LEU A 65 30.91 -22.45 41.02
CA LEU A 65 31.84 -22.94 40.01
C LEU A 65 32.77 -24.00 40.57
N SER A 66 33.44 -23.69 41.69
CA SER A 66 34.34 -24.65 42.39
C SER A 66 33.62 -25.92 42.76
N ARG A 67 32.40 -25.79 43.34
CA ARG A 67 31.58 -26.95 43.73
C ARG A 67 31.13 -27.83 42.59
N ILE A 68 30.77 -27.24 41.43
CA ILE A 68 30.45 -27.99 40.22
C ILE A 68 31.71 -28.74 39.74
N LEU A 69 32.85 -28.04 39.64
CA LEU A 69 34.11 -28.67 39.17
C LEU A 69 34.59 -29.80 40.07
N GLU A 70 34.46 -29.64 41.40
CA GLU A 70 34.89 -30.68 42.36
C GLU A 70 33.97 -31.91 42.33
N ASN A 71 32.71 -31.74 41.97
CA ASN A 71 31.70 -32.82 41.96
C ASN A 71 31.05 -33.01 40.58
N TYR A 72 31.79 -32.78 39.52
CA TYR A 72 31.28 -32.76 38.16
C TYR A 72 30.53 -34.04 37.77
N GLY A 73 31.07 -35.18 38.08
CA GLY A 73 30.45 -36.48 37.79
C GLY A 73 29.06 -36.67 38.43
N ASP A 74 28.84 -36.09 39.64
CA ASP A 74 27.54 -36.14 40.29
C ASP A 74 26.49 -35.22 39.59
N PHE A 75 26.94 -34.08 39.09
CA PHE A 75 26.08 -33.18 38.31
C PHE A 75 25.79 -33.78 36.94
N GLU A 76 26.76 -34.37 36.26
CA GLU A 76 26.58 -35.04 34.98
C GLU A 76 25.56 -36.19 35.08
N GLN A 77 25.67 -37.06 36.09
CA GLN A 77 24.67 -38.10 36.31
C GLN A 77 23.24 -37.57 36.59
N ARG A 78 23.13 -36.44 37.29
CA ARG A 78 21.85 -35.79 37.53
C ARG A 78 21.28 -35.17 36.24
N MET A 79 22.16 -34.60 35.44
CA MET A 79 21.76 -34.06 34.11
C MET A 79 21.24 -35.16 33.20
N GLU A 80 21.95 -36.30 33.08
CA GLU A 80 21.47 -37.43 32.27
C GLU A 80 20.10 -37.95 32.68
N LYS A 81 19.79 -37.91 33.98
CA LYS A 81 18.48 -38.32 34.51
C LYS A 81 17.41 -37.23 34.41
N GLY A 82 17.78 -35.96 34.58
CA GLY A 82 16.88 -34.83 34.61
C GLY A 82 16.57 -34.22 33.23
N GLN A 83 17.52 -34.28 32.32
CA GLN A 83 17.34 -33.76 30.95
C GLN A 83 16.08 -34.26 30.24
N PRO A 84 15.73 -35.58 30.28
CA PRO A 84 14.51 -36.05 29.66
C PRO A 84 13.22 -35.52 30.27
N LEU A 85 13.26 -35.01 31.51
CA LEU A 85 12.10 -34.36 32.14
C LEU A 85 11.85 -32.96 31.59
N TRP A 86 12.89 -32.31 31.13
CA TRP A 86 12.81 -30.96 30.52
C TRP A 86 12.61 -31.00 29.02
N PHE A 87 13.17 -32.02 28.35
CA PHE A 87 13.11 -32.17 26.91
C PHE A 87 12.40 -33.48 26.56
N GLN A 88 11.08 -33.42 26.50
CA GLN A 88 10.25 -34.57 26.15
C GLN A 88 10.35 -34.97 24.67
N ALA A 89 10.89 -34.08 23.85
CA ALA A 89 11.07 -34.30 22.42
C ALA A 89 12.19 -33.44 21.86
N THR A 90 12.76 -33.79 20.72
CA THR A 90 13.78 -33.01 20.00
C THR A 90 13.37 -32.75 18.55
N GLY A 91 13.94 -31.73 17.92
CA GLY A 91 13.71 -31.40 16.51
C GLY A 91 12.24 -31.07 16.19
N GLU A 92 11.70 -31.68 15.15
CA GLU A 92 10.32 -31.43 14.69
C GLU A 92 9.24 -31.78 15.72
N GLU A 93 9.50 -32.77 16.57
CA GLU A 93 8.57 -33.20 17.61
C GLU A 93 8.47 -32.13 18.71
N THR A 94 9.59 -31.50 19.09
CA THR A 94 9.60 -30.35 20.00
C THR A 94 8.78 -29.20 19.44
N LEU A 95 8.96 -28.86 18.16
CA LEU A 95 8.17 -27.81 17.49
C LEU A 95 6.68 -28.14 17.50
N ARG A 96 6.30 -29.39 17.21
CA ARG A 96 4.90 -29.83 17.27
C ARG A 96 4.32 -29.70 18.69
N ASN A 97 5.08 -30.12 19.70
CA ASN A 97 4.66 -30.03 21.10
C ASN A 97 4.54 -28.57 21.56
N MET A 98 5.50 -27.71 21.19
CA MET A 98 5.43 -26.26 21.46
C MET A 98 4.22 -25.62 20.78
N VAL A 99 3.99 -25.89 19.51
CA VAL A 99 2.80 -25.39 18.78
C VAL A 99 1.52 -25.94 19.42
N GLY A 100 1.50 -27.22 19.84
CA GLY A 100 0.37 -27.82 20.55
C GLY A 100 0.10 -27.11 21.87
N PHE A 101 1.15 -26.88 22.68
CA PHE A 101 1.05 -26.18 23.96
C PHE A 101 0.59 -24.74 23.79
N ILE A 102 1.17 -24.00 22.81
CA ILE A 102 0.74 -22.64 22.50
C ILE A 102 -0.74 -22.63 22.12
N LYS A 103 -1.17 -23.52 21.24
CA LYS A 103 -2.59 -23.63 20.86
C LYS A 103 -3.52 -23.97 22.03
N GLU A 104 -3.05 -24.77 22.99
CA GLU A 104 -3.84 -25.16 24.17
C GLU A 104 -3.93 -24.02 25.21
N LYS A 105 -2.83 -23.30 25.45
CA LYS A 105 -2.72 -22.31 26.55
C LYS A 105 -3.01 -20.88 26.14
N MET A 106 -2.84 -20.54 24.85
CA MET A 106 -3.23 -19.23 24.36
C MET A 106 -4.69 -19.28 23.90
N PRO A 107 -5.52 -18.33 24.30
CA PRO A 107 -6.83 -18.18 23.69
C PRO A 107 -6.63 -18.03 22.17
N PRO A 108 -7.50 -18.64 21.34
CA PRO A 108 -7.38 -18.48 19.89
C PRO A 108 -7.41 -17.00 19.55
N VAL A 109 -6.31 -16.51 18.96
CA VAL A 109 -6.26 -15.13 18.49
C VAL A 109 -7.33 -14.98 17.44
N THR A 110 -8.28 -14.10 17.68
CA THR A 110 -9.38 -13.88 16.74
C THR A 110 -8.87 -13.14 15.51
N LEU A 111 -9.49 -13.35 14.36
CA LEU A 111 -9.17 -12.55 13.16
C LEU A 111 -9.25 -11.04 13.46
N LYS A 112 -10.19 -10.64 14.32
CA LYS A 112 -10.32 -9.24 14.74
C LYS A 112 -9.04 -8.74 15.42
N GLU A 113 -8.43 -9.48 16.34
CA GLU A 113 -7.21 -9.10 17.05
C GLU A 113 -6.00 -8.99 16.11
N ILE A 114 -5.96 -9.78 15.04
CA ILE A 114 -4.87 -9.75 14.06
C ILE A 114 -5.01 -8.56 13.08
N TYR A 115 -6.26 -8.28 12.65
CA TYR A 115 -6.53 -7.39 11.51
C TYR A 115 -7.11 -6.02 11.89
N VAL A 116 -7.56 -5.83 13.12
CA VAL A 116 -7.87 -4.48 13.63
C VAL A 116 -6.57 -3.70 13.78
N VAL A 117 -6.54 -2.52 13.20
CA VAL A 117 -5.37 -1.65 13.23
C VAL A 117 -5.42 -0.79 14.49
N ASP A 118 -4.40 -0.94 15.32
CA ASP A 118 -4.12 0.05 16.37
C ASP A 118 -3.59 1.32 15.70
N THR A 119 -4.39 2.37 15.72
CA THR A 119 -4.05 3.66 15.11
C THR A 119 -2.86 4.34 15.78
N ASP A 120 -2.55 4.01 17.03
CA ASP A 120 -1.39 4.56 17.73
C ASP A 120 -0.08 4.09 17.09
N THR A 121 -0.07 2.92 16.45
CA THR A 121 1.08 2.44 15.66
C THR A 121 1.39 3.34 14.46
N LEU A 122 0.41 4.08 13.95
CA LEU A 122 0.59 5.03 12.86
C LEU A 122 1.26 6.34 13.30
N THR A 123 1.34 6.61 14.61
CA THR A 123 2.02 7.79 15.17
C THR A 123 3.53 7.60 15.31
N CYS A 124 4.05 6.38 15.19
CA CYS A 124 5.47 6.10 15.30
C CYS A 124 6.28 6.92 14.28
N GLU A 125 7.45 7.39 14.71
CA GLU A 125 8.38 8.07 13.82
C GLU A 125 8.86 7.11 12.73
N ARG A 126 8.85 7.57 11.48
CA ARG A 126 9.25 6.81 10.30
C ARG A 126 10.36 7.53 9.52
N PRO A 127 11.31 6.79 8.93
CA PRO A 127 12.29 7.37 8.04
C PRO A 127 11.63 8.04 6.84
N VAL A 128 12.30 9.07 6.31
CA VAL A 128 11.84 9.76 5.10
C VAL A 128 11.91 8.82 3.92
N GLY A 129 10.79 8.66 3.24
CA GLY A 129 10.62 7.79 2.07
C GLY A 129 9.13 7.68 1.73
N VAL A 130 8.82 6.94 0.68
CA VAL A 130 7.46 6.75 0.15
C VAL A 130 7.13 5.28 0.04
N SER A 131 6.11 4.84 0.79
CA SER A 131 5.52 3.51 0.71
C SER A 131 4.37 3.51 -0.30
N GLY A 132 4.44 2.67 -1.34
CA GLY A 132 3.27 2.34 -2.14
C GLY A 132 2.38 1.37 -1.37
N VAL A 133 1.07 1.63 -1.31
CA VAL A 133 0.10 0.75 -0.66
C VAL A 133 -0.82 0.19 -1.74
N LEU A 134 -0.60 -1.06 -2.12
CA LEU A 134 -1.28 -1.77 -3.19
C LEU A 134 -2.25 -2.81 -2.61
N ARG A 135 -3.51 -2.73 -3.01
CA ARG A 135 -4.55 -3.69 -2.66
C ARG A 135 -4.89 -4.54 -3.88
N CYS A 136 -5.01 -5.85 -3.68
CA CYS A 136 -5.23 -6.80 -4.76
C CYS A 136 -6.39 -7.74 -4.46
N LYS A 137 -7.29 -7.87 -5.44
CA LYS A 137 -8.27 -8.94 -5.52
C LYS A 137 -8.49 -9.27 -7.00
N ASN A 138 -8.13 -10.48 -7.43
CA ASN A 138 -8.30 -10.95 -8.80
C ASN A 138 -7.81 -9.95 -9.86
N CYS A 139 -6.52 -9.58 -9.78
CA CYS A 139 -5.94 -8.55 -10.65
C CYS A 139 -4.77 -9.07 -11.52
N GLU A 140 -4.75 -10.38 -11.85
CA GLU A 140 -3.67 -11.01 -12.62
C GLU A 140 -3.41 -10.34 -13.96
N ASP A 141 -4.43 -9.70 -14.57
CA ASP A 141 -4.36 -9.17 -15.92
C ASP A 141 -3.34 -8.04 -16.09
N PHE A 142 -3.21 -7.16 -15.06
CA PHE A 142 -2.39 -5.94 -15.16
C PHE A 142 -1.41 -5.74 -14.00
N LEU A 143 -1.44 -6.63 -13.01
CA LEU A 143 -0.68 -6.49 -11.78
C LEU A 143 0.83 -6.36 -12.02
N GLU A 144 1.40 -7.17 -12.92
CA GLU A 144 2.83 -7.07 -13.24
C GLU A 144 3.18 -5.70 -13.84
N MET A 145 2.36 -5.21 -14.78
CA MET A 145 2.57 -3.90 -15.40
C MET A 145 2.43 -2.76 -14.40
N CYS A 146 1.45 -2.85 -13.50
CA CYS A 146 1.27 -1.89 -12.42
C CYS A 146 2.55 -1.82 -11.58
N ILE A 147 3.01 -2.95 -11.06
CA ILE A 147 4.20 -3.02 -10.20
C ILE A 147 5.44 -2.51 -10.93
N ASP A 148 5.72 -3.00 -12.14
CA ASP A 148 6.89 -2.62 -12.92
C ASP A 148 6.90 -1.13 -13.28
N SER A 149 5.71 -0.51 -13.39
CA SER A 149 5.60 0.91 -13.70
C SER A 149 5.81 1.84 -12.49
N CYS A 150 5.56 1.36 -11.26
CA CYS A 150 5.63 2.20 -10.06
C CYS A 150 6.84 1.94 -9.17
N ILE A 151 7.41 0.72 -9.18
CA ILE A 151 8.41 0.28 -8.19
C ILE A 151 9.69 1.12 -8.18
N ASP A 152 10.12 1.65 -9.32
CA ASP A 152 11.32 2.48 -9.41
C ASP A 152 11.17 3.83 -8.69
N GLY A 153 9.94 4.32 -8.55
CA GLY A 153 9.64 5.55 -7.84
C GLY A 153 9.54 5.38 -6.32
N LEU A 154 9.24 4.17 -5.85
CA LEU A 154 8.93 3.88 -4.46
C LEU A 154 10.15 3.39 -3.67
N ASP A 155 10.15 3.63 -2.36
CA ASP A 155 11.13 3.06 -1.43
C ASP A 155 10.71 1.64 -1.03
N GLU A 156 9.40 1.42 -0.85
CA GLU A 156 8.81 0.09 -0.70
C GLU A 156 7.42 0.03 -1.35
N LEU A 157 6.96 -1.18 -1.64
CA LEU A 157 5.60 -1.50 -2.05
C LEU A 157 5.00 -2.52 -1.09
N ILE A 158 4.01 -2.12 -0.34
CA ILE A 158 3.20 -2.98 0.50
C ILE A 158 2.06 -3.52 -0.35
N ALA A 159 2.13 -4.79 -0.72
CA ALA A 159 1.11 -5.46 -1.50
C ALA A 159 0.27 -6.36 -0.60
N VAL A 160 -1.02 -6.07 -0.48
CA VAL A 160 -1.94 -6.86 0.33
C VAL A 160 -3.01 -7.44 -0.58
N TYR A 161 -3.23 -8.75 -0.48
CA TYR A 161 -4.27 -9.44 -1.26
C TYR A 161 -5.27 -10.14 -0.35
N HIS A 162 -6.50 -10.29 -0.82
CA HIS A 162 -7.54 -11.06 -0.14
C HIS A 162 -8.40 -11.80 -1.14
N ASP A 163 -8.91 -12.97 -0.74
CA ASP A 163 -9.94 -13.74 -1.45
C ASP A 163 -9.70 -13.81 -2.98
N CYS A 164 -8.45 -14.13 -3.37
CA CYS A 164 -8.06 -14.26 -4.76
C CYS A 164 -8.28 -15.69 -5.26
N THR A 165 -8.91 -15.80 -6.42
CA THR A 165 -9.16 -17.08 -7.14
C THR A 165 -8.33 -17.21 -8.42
N ASP A 166 -7.56 -16.17 -8.76
CA ASP A 166 -6.66 -16.09 -9.91
C ASP A 166 -5.18 -16.19 -9.48
N ARG A 167 -4.26 -15.92 -10.38
CA ARG A 167 -2.81 -15.95 -10.15
C ARG A 167 -2.24 -14.74 -9.41
N THR A 168 -3.08 -13.83 -8.91
CA THR A 168 -2.63 -12.63 -8.17
C THR A 168 -1.61 -12.96 -7.08
N PRO A 169 -1.83 -13.94 -6.16
CA PRO A 169 -0.86 -14.24 -5.10
C PRO A 169 0.47 -14.80 -5.64
N GLU A 170 0.42 -15.54 -6.74
CA GLU A 170 1.62 -16.08 -7.39
C GLU A 170 2.47 -14.95 -7.99
N ILE A 171 1.82 -14.03 -8.74
CA ILE A 171 2.49 -12.87 -9.33
C ILE A 171 3.13 -12.00 -8.25
N LEU A 172 2.44 -11.75 -7.15
CA LEU A 172 2.99 -10.98 -6.03
C LEU A 172 4.24 -11.64 -5.43
N ARG A 173 4.23 -12.97 -5.22
CA ARG A 173 5.41 -13.69 -4.72
C ARG A 173 6.58 -13.63 -5.71
N GLN A 174 6.32 -13.75 -7.01
CA GLN A 174 7.33 -13.61 -8.06
C GLN A 174 7.94 -12.21 -8.06
N LYS A 175 7.11 -11.16 -7.96
CA LYS A 175 7.58 -9.78 -7.89
C LYS A 175 8.34 -9.49 -6.59
N ALA A 176 7.93 -10.04 -5.46
CA ALA A 176 8.68 -9.94 -4.21
C ALA A 176 10.06 -10.62 -4.32
N ALA A 177 10.15 -11.77 -4.99
CA ALA A 177 11.44 -12.41 -5.26
C ALA A 177 12.33 -11.60 -6.23
N GLN A 178 11.72 -10.86 -7.17
CA GLN A 178 12.44 -9.98 -8.10
C GLN A 178 12.94 -8.70 -7.40
N TYR A 179 12.20 -8.18 -6.41
CA TYR A 179 12.50 -6.94 -5.69
C TYR A 179 12.46 -7.17 -4.17
N PRO A 180 13.36 -8.04 -3.62
CA PRO A 180 13.28 -8.52 -2.22
C PRO A 180 13.39 -7.39 -1.19
N ASP A 181 14.14 -6.33 -1.50
CA ASP A 181 14.34 -5.19 -0.60
C ASP A 181 13.22 -4.13 -0.69
N LYS A 182 12.29 -4.29 -1.64
CA LYS A 182 11.25 -3.28 -1.91
C LYS A 182 9.83 -3.79 -1.75
N ILE A 183 9.54 -5.06 -2.09
CA ILE A 183 8.16 -5.56 -2.11
C ILE A 183 7.92 -6.46 -0.91
N ARG A 184 6.91 -6.10 -0.13
CA ARG A 184 6.42 -6.89 1.00
C ARG A 184 4.99 -7.32 0.74
N VAL A 185 4.74 -8.63 0.78
CA VAL A 185 3.44 -9.22 0.44
C VAL A 185 2.76 -9.73 1.70
N PHE A 186 1.48 -9.41 1.85
CA PHE A 186 0.66 -9.83 2.98
C PHE A 186 -0.68 -10.38 2.48
N GLU A 187 -1.16 -11.41 3.14
CA GLU A 187 -2.50 -11.93 2.96
C GLU A 187 -3.46 -11.31 3.97
N TYR A 188 -4.64 -10.92 3.51
CA TYR A 188 -5.73 -10.45 4.35
C TYR A 188 -6.85 -11.49 4.33
N GLN A 189 -6.97 -12.25 5.41
CA GLN A 189 -7.89 -13.40 5.47
C GLN A 189 -9.36 -13.05 5.68
N PRO A 190 -9.73 -11.93 6.37
CA PRO A 190 -11.13 -11.60 6.52
C PRO A 190 -11.81 -11.36 5.17
N SER A 191 -13.04 -11.85 5.02
CA SER A 191 -13.89 -11.49 3.89
C SER A 191 -14.22 -9.98 3.94
N VAL A 192 -14.17 -9.32 2.79
CA VAL A 192 -14.44 -7.88 2.67
C VAL A 192 -15.65 -7.67 1.80
N TYR A 193 -16.59 -6.85 2.25
CA TYR A 193 -17.74 -6.45 1.43
C TYR A 193 -17.29 -5.80 0.13
N PRO A 194 -17.95 -6.09 -1.01
CA PRO A 194 -17.64 -5.47 -2.29
C PRO A 194 -17.94 -3.96 -2.28
N ILE A 195 -17.48 -3.26 -3.31
CA ILE A 195 -17.80 -1.84 -3.50
C ILE A 195 -19.30 -1.67 -3.80
N ASP A 196 -19.79 -2.43 -4.78
CA ASP A 196 -21.21 -2.41 -5.15
C ASP A 196 -21.92 -3.47 -4.30
N LEU A 197 -22.94 -3.03 -3.55
CA LEU A 197 -23.66 -3.83 -2.55
C LEU A 197 -25.07 -4.12 -3.03
N ASP A 198 -25.55 -5.33 -2.81
CA ASP A 198 -26.99 -5.57 -2.89
C ASP A 198 -27.73 -5.01 -1.67
N GLU A 199 -29.07 -5.08 -1.65
CA GLU A 199 -29.89 -4.50 -0.59
C GLU A 199 -29.58 -5.14 0.78
N GLU A 200 -29.39 -6.46 0.83
CA GLU A 200 -29.12 -7.20 2.07
C GLU A 200 -27.72 -6.86 2.61
N GLU A 201 -26.73 -6.85 1.73
CA GLU A 201 -25.36 -6.47 2.06
C GLU A 201 -25.29 -5.01 2.54
N PHE A 202 -26.03 -4.11 1.90
CA PHE A 202 -26.07 -2.71 2.28
C PHE A 202 -26.63 -2.49 3.68
N GLU A 203 -27.75 -3.14 4.02
CA GLU A 203 -28.31 -3.05 5.37
C GLU A 203 -27.36 -3.62 6.43
N LYS A 204 -26.67 -4.73 6.14
CA LYS A 204 -25.65 -5.30 7.03
C LYS A 204 -24.44 -4.36 7.15
N ALA A 205 -23.96 -3.81 6.04
CA ALA A 205 -22.79 -2.95 6.00
C ALA A 205 -22.97 -1.66 6.81
N LYS A 206 -24.18 -1.10 6.82
CA LYS A 206 -24.52 0.09 7.65
C LYS A 206 -24.39 -0.14 9.15
N LEU A 207 -24.54 -1.38 9.60
CA LEU A 207 -24.47 -1.76 11.00
C LEU A 207 -23.06 -2.14 11.48
N LEU A 208 -22.08 -2.18 10.56
CA LEU A 208 -20.72 -2.53 10.90
C LEU A 208 -20.07 -1.44 11.78
N PRO A 209 -19.29 -1.85 12.80
CA PRO A 209 -18.52 -0.90 13.57
C PRO A 209 -17.44 -0.22 12.70
N PRO A 210 -17.02 1.01 13.03
CA PRO A 210 -16.05 1.78 12.24
C PRO A 210 -14.70 1.08 12.05
N ASP A 211 -14.32 0.19 12.97
CA ASP A 211 -13.08 -0.61 12.96
C ASP A 211 -13.27 -2.02 12.38
N SER A 212 -14.40 -2.27 11.72
CA SER A 212 -14.70 -3.59 11.19
C SER A 212 -13.66 -4.05 10.16
N ILE A 213 -13.15 -5.27 10.38
CA ILE A 213 -12.22 -5.95 9.47
C ILE A 213 -12.89 -6.40 8.16
N HIS A 214 -14.21 -6.35 8.07
CA HIS A 214 -14.97 -6.75 6.88
C HIS A 214 -15.26 -5.61 5.92
N THR A 215 -14.68 -4.43 6.17
CA THR A 215 -14.85 -3.25 5.31
C THR A 215 -13.63 -3.00 4.44
N LEU A 216 -13.83 -2.34 3.29
CA LEU A 216 -12.73 -1.86 2.46
C LEU A 216 -11.80 -0.90 3.24
N ALA A 217 -12.37 -0.10 4.14
CA ALA A 217 -11.57 0.79 4.99
C ALA A 217 -10.67 0.01 5.96
N GLY A 218 -11.17 -1.06 6.61
CA GLY A 218 -10.38 -1.95 7.46
C GLY A 218 -9.23 -2.60 6.68
N TYR A 219 -9.52 -3.09 5.49
CA TYR A 219 -8.52 -3.66 4.59
C TYR A 219 -7.44 -2.63 4.18
N CYS A 220 -7.85 -1.40 3.82
CA CYS A 220 -6.92 -0.31 3.50
C CYS A 220 -6.04 0.08 4.69
N ASN A 221 -6.63 0.19 5.88
CA ASN A 221 -5.90 0.54 7.10
C ASN A 221 -4.90 -0.55 7.48
N TYR A 222 -5.28 -1.82 7.34
CA TYR A 222 -4.34 -2.92 7.53
C TYR A 222 -3.14 -2.82 6.58
N ALA A 223 -3.39 -2.55 5.29
CA ALA A 223 -2.30 -2.33 4.33
C ALA A 223 -1.44 -1.12 4.72
N LEU A 224 -2.07 -0.01 5.12
CA LEU A 224 -1.38 1.21 5.56
C LEU A 224 -0.54 0.97 6.83
N SER A 225 -1.01 0.14 7.77
CA SER A 225 -0.27 -0.17 9.01
C SER A 225 1.06 -0.87 8.76
N LYS A 226 1.24 -1.48 7.58
CA LYS A 226 2.50 -2.14 7.19
C LYS A 226 3.52 -1.18 6.58
N ALA A 227 3.17 0.09 6.35
CA ALA A 227 4.06 1.09 5.77
C ALA A 227 5.22 1.42 6.72
N SER A 228 6.47 1.35 6.19
CA SER A 228 7.69 1.61 6.95
C SER A 228 8.16 3.06 6.81
N TYR A 229 7.73 3.77 5.77
CA TYR A 229 8.17 5.13 5.48
C TYR A 229 7.14 6.19 5.86
N ARG A 230 7.62 7.44 5.98
CA ARG A 230 6.83 8.58 6.44
C ARG A 230 5.67 8.93 5.52
N TYR A 231 5.83 8.76 4.22
CA TYR A 231 4.79 9.08 3.23
C TYR A 231 4.27 7.81 2.59
N ALA A 232 2.99 7.83 2.26
CA ALA A 232 2.34 6.75 1.56
C ALA A 232 1.64 7.26 0.29
N VAL A 233 1.51 6.39 -0.69
CA VAL A 233 0.67 6.59 -1.88
C VAL A 233 -0.18 5.36 -2.12
N LYS A 234 -1.49 5.56 -2.32
CA LYS A 234 -2.41 4.50 -2.75
C LYS A 234 -2.06 4.10 -4.19
N ILE A 235 -1.90 2.80 -4.42
CA ILE A 235 -1.64 2.19 -5.73
C ILE A 235 -2.80 1.26 -6.04
N ASP A 236 -3.41 1.40 -7.22
CA ASP A 236 -4.45 0.49 -7.72
C ASP A 236 -3.89 -0.40 -8.83
N ALA A 237 -4.22 -1.69 -8.80
CA ALA A 237 -3.60 -2.73 -9.63
C ALA A 237 -3.91 -2.59 -11.14
N ASP A 238 -4.97 -1.89 -11.50
CA ASP A 238 -5.39 -1.63 -12.88
C ASP A 238 -4.83 -0.31 -13.47
N GLN A 239 -3.83 0.28 -12.79
CA GLN A 239 -3.16 1.51 -13.20
C GLN A 239 -1.73 1.23 -13.67
N VAL A 240 -1.36 1.75 -14.83
CA VAL A 240 0.02 1.75 -15.35
C VAL A 240 0.60 3.16 -15.24
N TYR A 241 1.53 3.33 -14.32
CA TYR A 241 2.06 4.63 -13.93
C TYR A 241 3.04 5.20 -14.96
N PHE A 242 3.08 6.52 -15.09
CA PHE A 242 4.12 7.23 -15.81
C PHE A 242 5.35 7.28 -14.88
N THR A 243 6.22 6.28 -14.99
CA THR A 243 7.32 6.00 -14.06
C THR A 243 8.13 7.24 -13.69
N ASP A 244 8.60 8.01 -14.70
CA ASP A 244 9.41 9.21 -14.45
C ASP A 244 8.63 10.28 -13.67
N ARG A 245 7.31 10.38 -13.89
CA ARG A 245 6.47 11.35 -13.19
C ARG A 245 6.21 10.95 -11.76
N LEU A 246 5.87 9.70 -11.52
CA LEU A 246 5.69 9.15 -10.17
C LEU A 246 6.98 9.31 -9.35
N LYS A 247 8.11 8.94 -9.95
CA LYS A 247 9.43 9.11 -9.32
C LYS A 247 9.71 10.55 -8.96
N HIS A 248 9.44 11.50 -9.87
CA HIS A 248 9.62 12.92 -9.60
C HIS A 248 8.80 13.44 -8.41
N ILE A 249 7.54 12.97 -8.27
CA ILE A 249 6.71 13.32 -7.12
C ILE A 249 7.31 12.70 -5.84
N CYS A 250 7.70 11.42 -5.87
CA CYS A 250 8.35 10.77 -4.73
C CYS A 250 9.64 11.48 -4.32
N ASP A 251 10.47 11.91 -5.27
CA ASP A 251 11.70 12.67 -5.01
C ASP A 251 11.42 14.03 -4.37
N ALA A 252 10.30 14.67 -4.70
CA ALA A 252 9.86 15.90 -4.05
C ALA A 252 9.46 15.68 -2.59
N TYR A 253 8.83 14.54 -2.27
CA TYR A 253 8.53 14.16 -0.87
C TYR A 253 9.79 13.82 -0.08
N ARG A 254 10.81 13.21 -0.69
CA ARG A 254 12.09 12.88 -0.05
C ARG A 254 12.97 14.10 0.17
N SER A 255 12.75 15.16 -0.63
CA SER A 255 13.61 16.33 -0.65
C SER A 255 13.48 17.16 0.63
N ASP A 256 14.61 17.54 1.21
CA ASP A 256 14.74 18.49 2.32
C ASP A 256 15.22 19.89 1.86
N LYS A 257 15.28 20.11 0.55
CA LYS A 257 15.77 21.36 -0.05
C LYS A 257 14.96 22.56 0.42
N LYS A 258 15.66 23.63 0.78
CA LYS A 258 15.03 24.91 1.05
C LYS A 258 14.61 25.55 -0.26
N VAL A 259 13.30 25.62 -0.51
CA VAL A 259 12.74 26.25 -1.70
C VAL A 259 12.05 27.56 -1.35
N ARG A 260 12.10 28.52 -2.28
CA ARG A 260 11.43 29.83 -2.18
C ARG A 260 10.43 29.97 -3.31
N PHE A 261 9.24 30.46 -2.97
CA PHE A 261 8.23 30.81 -3.95
C PHE A 261 8.57 32.17 -4.56
N ASN A 262 8.39 32.30 -5.87
CA ASN A 262 8.40 33.59 -6.50
C ASN A 262 6.98 34.15 -6.69
N VAL A 263 6.88 35.45 -6.92
CA VAL A 263 5.58 36.13 -7.05
C VAL A 263 4.77 35.58 -8.23
N ALA A 264 5.43 35.27 -9.34
CA ALA A 264 4.75 34.75 -10.54
C ALA A 264 4.14 33.39 -10.30
N GLU A 265 4.79 32.50 -9.53
CA GLU A 265 4.25 31.19 -9.11
C GLU A 265 3.02 31.36 -8.24
N CYS A 266 3.08 32.28 -7.26
CA CYS A 266 1.93 32.57 -6.39
C CYS A 266 0.74 33.15 -7.18
N ILE A 267 1.01 34.03 -8.13
CA ILE A 267 -0.03 34.59 -9.01
C ILE A 267 -0.63 33.47 -9.86
N SER A 268 0.17 32.59 -10.45
CA SER A 268 -0.32 31.48 -11.26
C SER A 268 -1.22 30.53 -10.45
N TYR A 269 -0.82 30.19 -9.21
CA TYR A 269 -1.64 29.39 -8.31
C TYR A 269 -2.99 30.04 -8.01
N ASN A 270 -2.99 31.34 -7.65
CA ASN A 270 -4.23 32.05 -7.35
C ASN A 270 -5.15 32.18 -8.58
N LEU A 271 -4.59 32.40 -9.77
CA LEU A 271 -5.35 32.42 -11.02
C LEU A 271 -5.99 31.07 -11.31
N TYR A 272 -5.24 29.97 -11.08
CA TYR A 272 -5.80 28.63 -11.22
C TYR A 272 -6.91 28.35 -10.21
N ARG A 273 -6.72 28.76 -8.95
CA ARG A 273 -7.77 28.66 -7.91
C ARG A 273 -9.02 29.46 -8.28
N ALA A 274 -8.84 30.71 -8.70
CA ALA A 274 -9.95 31.55 -9.15
C ALA A 274 -10.68 30.93 -10.36
N TYR A 275 -9.94 30.30 -11.27
CA TYR A 275 -10.51 29.58 -12.39
C TYR A 275 -11.38 28.40 -11.93
N LEU A 276 -10.88 27.54 -11.03
CA LEU A 276 -11.66 26.43 -10.47
C LEU A 276 -12.88 26.93 -9.68
N ASP A 277 -12.72 27.95 -8.83
CA ASP A 277 -13.79 28.52 -8.03
C ASP A 277 -14.90 29.14 -8.88
N SER A 278 -14.56 29.69 -10.06
CA SER A 278 -15.54 30.26 -10.99
C SER A 278 -16.50 29.22 -11.55
N PHE A 279 -16.08 27.96 -11.66
CA PHE A 279 -16.96 26.86 -12.04
C PHE A 279 -17.92 26.42 -10.93
N ASN A 280 -17.48 26.52 -9.68
CA ASN A 280 -18.29 26.10 -8.55
C ASN A 280 -19.37 27.11 -8.16
N ARG A 281 -19.19 28.39 -8.49
CA ARG A 281 -20.08 29.50 -8.04
C ARG A 281 -21.07 29.97 -9.06
N ILE A 282 -20.85 29.73 -10.36
CA ILE A 282 -21.63 30.33 -11.41
C ILE A 282 -22.04 29.23 -12.40
N GLU A 283 -23.35 29.05 -12.60
CA GLU A 283 -23.88 28.25 -13.72
C GLU A 283 -23.50 28.84 -15.10
N MET A 284 -22.77 29.95 -15.10
CA MET A 284 -22.30 30.67 -16.27
C MET A 284 -20.91 30.17 -16.70
N ARG A 285 -20.72 30.14 -18.00
CA ARG A 285 -19.47 29.76 -18.65
C ARG A 285 -18.27 30.54 -18.05
N PRO A 286 -17.19 29.88 -17.60
CA PRO A 286 -16.05 30.54 -17.00
C PRO A 286 -15.51 31.62 -17.96
N PHE A 287 -14.96 32.66 -17.37
CA PHE A 287 -14.33 33.71 -18.15
C PHE A 287 -13.20 33.13 -19.01
N ARG A 288 -13.39 33.02 -20.32
CA ARG A 288 -12.43 32.43 -21.27
C ARG A 288 -11.03 33.06 -21.20
N TRP A 289 -10.95 34.31 -20.75
CA TRP A 289 -9.66 34.97 -20.57
C TRP A 289 -8.90 34.42 -19.34
N LEU A 290 -9.59 34.10 -18.25
CA LEU A 290 -9.01 33.53 -17.04
C LEU A 290 -8.43 32.12 -17.34
N GLU A 291 -9.18 31.33 -18.08
CA GLU A 291 -8.73 30.03 -18.60
C GLU A 291 -7.43 30.18 -19.39
N ARG A 292 -7.40 31.09 -20.35
CA ARG A 292 -6.21 31.31 -21.19
C ARG A 292 -4.97 31.69 -20.37
N ILE A 293 -5.12 32.56 -19.36
CA ILE A 293 -4.03 32.98 -18.50
C ILE A 293 -3.56 31.85 -17.61
N ALA A 294 -4.49 31.12 -16.96
CA ALA A 294 -4.18 29.98 -16.12
C ALA A 294 -3.40 28.91 -16.90
N LEU A 295 -3.80 28.66 -18.15
CA LEU A 295 -3.15 27.70 -19.03
C LEU A 295 -1.78 28.19 -19.54
N TRP A 296 -1.67 29.47 -19.84
CA TRP A 296 -0.38 30.06 -20.24
C TRP A 296 0.66 29.98 -19.10
N THR A 297 0.22 30.13 -17.86
CA THR A 297 1.06 30.08 -16.67
C THR A 297 1.25 28.67 -16.07
N HIS A 298 0.81 27.61 -16.76
CA HIS A 298 0.80 26.25 -16.21
C HIS A 298 2.15 25.72 -15.71
N ALA A 299 3.26 26.13 -16.35
CA ALA A 299 4.61 25.75 -15.92
C ALA A 299 4.96 26.36 -14.55
N LEU A 300 4.53 27.60 -14.31
CA LEU A 300 4.69 28.28 -13.02
C LEU A 300 3.82 27.59 -11.94
N TYR A 301 2.61 27.20 -12.29
CA TYR A 301 1.76 26.44 -11.39
C TYR A 301 2.37 25.08 -11.04
N ALA A 302 2.92 24.33 -12.01
CA ALA A 302 3.61 23.07 -11.76
C ALA A 302 4.83 23.25 -10.84
N SER A 303 5.62 24.31 -11.06
CA SER A 303 6.72 24.67 -10.17
C SER A 303 6.25 25.03 -8.75
N TYR A 304 5.15 25.75 -8.64
CA TYR A 304 4.53 26.06 -7.34
C TYR A 304 4.14 24.77 -6.60
N LEU A 305 3.45 23.85 -7.26
CA LEU A 305 3.04 22.57 -6.66
C LEU A 305 4.23 21.75 -6.18
N GLU A 306 5.28 21.62 -7.00
CA GLU A 306 6.49 20.92 -6.61
C GLU A 306 7.12 21.54 -5.35
N LYS A 307 7.20 22.87 -5.29
CA LYS A 307 7.70 23.57 -4.10
C LYS A 307 6.81 23.40 -2.87
N MET A 308 5.49 23.32 -3.07
CA MET A 308 4.56 22.99 -1.99
C MET A 308 4.79 21.58 -1.43
N ILE A 309 5.03 20.59 -2.30
CA ILE A 309 5.39 19.24 -1.87
C ILE A 309 6.72 19.26 -1.11
N ILE A 310 7.76 19.88 -1.67
CA ILE A 310 9.10 19.91 -1.06
C ILE A 310 9.06 20.58 0.33
N ARG A 311 8.39 21.74 0.43
CA ARG A 311 8.44 22.58 1.64
C ARG A 311 7.46 22.16 2.73
N TYR A 312 6.23 21.82 2.34
CA TYR A 312 5.13 21.62 3.27
C TYR A 312 4.59 20.19 3.28
N LYS A 313 5.12 19.32 2.39
CA LYS A 313 4.67 17.91 2.28
C LYS A 313 3.14 17.81 2.17
N VAL A 314 2.56 18.75 1.43
CA VAL A 314 1.11 18.79 1.20
C VAL A 314 0.63 17.52 0.51
N PRO A 315 -0.56 17.00 0.82
CA PRO A 315 -1.12 15.88 0.09
C PRO A 315 -1.40 16.30 -1.37
N VAL A 316 -1.05 15.42 -2.30
CA VAL A 316 -1.32 15.65 -3.73
C VAL A 316 -2.10 14.48 -4.31
N SER A 317 -3.12 14.81 -5.10
CA SER A 317 -3.90 13.87 -5.87
C SER A 317 -3.33 13.73 -7.28
N MET A 318 -3.37 12.52 -7.77
CA MET A 318 -3.06 12.16 -9.14
C MET A 318 -4.32 11.75 -9.88
N SER A 319 -4.26 11.76 -11.21
CA SER A 319 -5.32 11.23 -12.05
C SER A 319 -4.77 10.44 -13.24
N GLY A 320 -5.62 9.67 -13.87
CA GLY A 320 -5.26 8.83 -15.00
C GLY A 320 -6.21 8.99 -16.18
N ILE A 321 -5.82 8.43 -17.32
CA ILE A 321 -6.59 8.45 -18.54
C ILE A 321 -7.21 7.06 -18.72
N ASN A 322 -8.54 7.01 -18.81
CA ASN A 322 -9.26 5.77 -19.10
C ASN A 322 -8.98 5.30 -20.51
N LEU A 323 -8.36 4.14 -20.64
CA LEU A 323 -8.06 3.55 -21.92
C LEU A 323 -9.00 2.38 -22.23
N PHE A 324 -9.33 2.30 -23.52
CA PHE A 324 -10.02 1.19 -24.13
C PHE A 324 -9.19 0.69 -25.31
N ARG A 325 -9.25 -0.59 -25.63
CA ARG A 325 -8.55 -1.15 -26.77
C ARG A 325 -9.54 -1.61 -27.83
N LYS A 326 -9.40 -1.08 -29.04
CA LYS A 326 -10.11 -1.57 -30.22
C LYS A 326 -9.09 -2.15 -31.17
N ASP A 327 -9.21 -3.43 -31.45
CA ASP A 327 -8.24 -4.17 -32.28
C ASP A 327 -6.81 -3.99 -31.73
N ARG A 328 -5.96 -3.28 -32.46
CA ARG A 328 -4.60 -2.93 -32.01
C ARG A 328 -4.41 -1.45 -31.64
N GLU A 329 -5.49 -0.68 -31.56
CA GLU A 329 -5.44 0.74 -31.34
C GLU A 329 -5.92 1.10 -29.94
N TRP A 330 -5.16 1.94 -29.26
CA TRP A 330 -5.52 2.52 -27.97
C TRP A 330 -6.46 3.70 -28.16
N MET A 331 -7.62 3.63 -27.53
CA MET A 331 -8.69 4.62 -27.61
C MET A 331 -8.91 5.28 -26.24
N VAL A 332 -9.28 6.54 -26.26
CA VAL A 332 -9.79 7.28 -25.09
C VAL A 332 -11.28 7.48 -25.23
N GLY A 333 -12.06 7.03 -24.26
CA GLY A 333 -13.50 7.26 -24.23
C GLY A 333 -13.82 8.66 -23.74
N LEU A 334 -14.49 9.45 -24.54
CA LEU A 334 -14.92 10.80 -24.19
C LEU A 334 -16.40 10.76 -23.72
N GLY A 335 -16.62 10.43 -22.46
CA GLY A 335 -17.98 10.33 -21.90
C GLY A 335 -18.68 9.05 -22.33
N GLN A 336 -18.11 7.92 -22.02
CA GLN A 336 -18.72 6.62 -22.20
C GLN A 336 -19.76 6.34 -21.13
N GLU A 337 -20.77 5.56 -21.46
CA GLU A 337 -21.71 5.02 -20.49
C GLU A 337 -20.98 4.08 -19.52
N HIS A 338 -21.45 4.02 -18.27
CA HIS A 338 -20.92 3.05 -17.32
C HIS A 338 -21.12 1.63 -17.88
N PRO A 339 -20.15 0.70 -17.72
CA PRO A 339 -20.25 -0.65 -18.27
C PRO A 339 -21.39 -1.47 -17.68
N GLU A 340 -21.92 -1.11 -16.51
CA GLU A 340 -23.06 -1.80 -15.93
C GLU A 340 -24.35 -1.48 -16.68
N PRO A 341 -25.18 -2.51 -17.01
CA PRO A 341 -26.32 -2.36 -17.93
C PRO A 341 -27.36 -1.32 -17.51
N ASP A 342 -27.56 -1.15 -16.20
CA ASP A 342 -28.60 -0.29 -15.64
C ASP A 342 -28.09 1.09 -15.22
N SER A 343 -26.79 1.34 -15.37
CA SER A 343 -26.20 2.62 -15.00
C SER A 343 -26.49 3.70 -16.06
N LYS A 344 -27.00 4.84 -15.61
CA LYS A 344 -27.16 6.05 -16.42
C LYS A 344 -25.95 6.99 -16.30
N GLU A 345 -24.90 6.56 -15.60
CA GLU A 345 -23.71 7.37 -15.37
C GLU A 345 -22.84 7.43 -16.64
N ILE A 346 -22.39 8.63 -16.97
CA ILE A 346 -21.45 8.86 -18.05
C ILE A 346 -20.08 9.06 -17.43
N LEU A 347 -19.13 8.16 -17.73
CA LEU A 347 -17.79 8.21 -17.21
C LEU A 347 -16.97 9.28 -17.94
N PRO A 348 -16.22 10.13 -17.19
CA PRO A 348 -15.26 11.02 -17.79
C PRO A 348 -14.08 10.26 -18.38
N PRO A 349 -13.31 10.87 -19.30
CA PRO A 349 -12.13 10.24 -19.90
C PRO A 349 -10.95 10.06 -18.95
N PHE A 350 -11.10 10.41 -17.70
CA PHE A 350 -10.10 10.31 -16.64
C PHE A 350 -10.72 9.82 -15.33
N ASN A 351 -9.87 9.35 -14.42
CA ASN A 351 -10.28 8.91 -13.09
C ASN A 351 -9.24 9.31 -12.02
N GLY A 352 -9.55 9.02 -10.76
CA GLY A 352 -8.63 9.10 -9.64
C GLY A 352 -8.51 10.46 -8.98
N VAL A 353 -9.26 11.48 -9.44
CA VAL A 353 -9.23 12.81 -8.80
C VAL A 353 -9.69 12.71 -7.34
N ARG A 354 -8.77 13.01 -6.41
CA ARG A 354 -8.94 12.89 -4.95
C ARG A 354 -9.19 11.47 -4.43
N ASP A 355 -8.98 10.46 -5.25
CA ASP A 355 -9.05 9.05 -4.86
C ASP A 355 -7.64 8.48 -4.65
N THR A 356 -6.75 8.71 -5.59
CA THR A 356 -5.36 8.26 -5.53
C THR A 356 -4.45 9.44 -5.19
N PHE A 357 -3.87 9.44 -4.00
CA PHE A 357 -3.09 10.58 -3.53
C PHE A 357 -1.94 10.17 -2.60
N PHE A 358 -0.98 11.09 -2.48
CA PHE A 358 0.10 11.04 -1.52
C PHE A 358 -0.30 11.70 -0.22
N PHE A 359 0.11 11.13 0.90
CA PHE A 359 -0.12 11.67 2.23
C PHE A 359 0.96 11.22 3.22
N GLU A 360 1.08 11.93 4.33
CA GLU A 360 1.91 11.52 5.46
C GLU A 360 1.16 10.49 6.30
N VAL A 361 1.82 9.39 6.66
CA VAL A 361 1.22 8.35 7.51
C VAL A 361 1.05 8.87 8.93
N SER A 362 -0.18 8.88 9.42
CA SER A 362 -0.53 9.37 10.76
C SER A 362 -1.88 8.83 11.22
N ALA A 363 -2.15 8.86 12.53
CA ALA A 363 -3.39 8.31 13.10
C ALA A 363 -4.67 9.05 12.66
N ASP A 364 -4.57 10.31 12.26
CA ASP A 364 -5.70 11.11 11.75
C ASP A 364 -5.95 10.92 10.26
N ARG A 365 -5.05 10.24 9.54
CA ARG A 365 -5.12 9.95 8.10
C ARG A 365 -5.37 8.47 7.84
N ILE A 366 -6.50 8.00 8.31
CA ILE A 366 -6.99 6.63 8.12
C ILE A 366 -8.18 6.61 7.19
N PHE A 367 -8.38 5.47 6.54
CA PHE A 367 -9.58 5.23 5.76
C PHE A 367 -10.78 4.98 6.66
N ARG A 368 -11.93 5.53 6.29
CA ARG A 368 -13.21 5.33 6.95
C ARG A 368 -14.20 4.72 5.98
N TYR A 369 -14.97 3.78 6.44
CA TYR A 369 -16.00 3.16 5.64
C TYR A 369 -17.23 4.07 5.58
N VAL A 370 -17.74 4.27 4.39
CA VAL A 370 -18.94 5.07 4.13
C VAL A 370 -19.84 4.28 3.19
N THR A 371 -21.10 4.14 3.56
CA THR A 371 -22.13 3.58 2.69
C THR A 371 -22.92 4.70 2.04
N GLU A 372 -23.23 4.58 0.75
CA GLU A 372 -24.03 5.56 0.01
C GLU A 372 -25.04 4.87 -0.91
N THR A 373 -26.16 5.53 -1.14
CA THR A 373 -27.09 5.15 -2.20
C THR A 373 -26.98 6.20 -3.31
N LYS A 374 -26.66 5.76 -4.51
CA LYS A 374 -26.57 6.63 -5.67
C LYS A 374 -27.96 7.07 -6.16
N PRO A 375 -28.06 8.17 -6.93
CA PRO A 375 -29.32 8.63 -7.49
C PRO A 375 -30.05 7.61 -8.39
N ASP A 376 -29.35 6.65 -8.93
CA ASP A 376 -29.88 5.54 -9.75
C ASP A 376 -30.35 4.34 -8.91
N GLY A 377 -30.27 4.42 -7.57
CA GLY A 377 -30.72 3.40 -6.62
C GLY A 377 -29.66 2.37 -6.24
N ARG A 378 -28.46 2.41 -6.85
CA ARG A 378 -27.37 1.48 -6.49
C ARG A 378 -26.78 1.83 -5.13
N HIS A 379 -26.44 0.78 -4.36
CA HIS A 379 -25.79 0.89 -3.07
C HIS A 379 -24.29 0.63 -3.18
N ARG A 380 -23.51 1.40 -2.44
CA ARG A 380 -22.05 1.25 -2.44
C ARG A 380 -21.45 1.37 -1.04
N GLY A 381 -20.40 0.60 -0.82
CA GLY A 381 -19.52 0.72 0.34
C GLY A 381 -18.15 1.24 -0.10
N LEU A 382 -17.74 2.40 0.39
CA LEU A 382 -16.53 3.09 -0.04
C LEU A 382 -15.56 3.30 1.13
N GLU A 383 -14.29 3.26 0.82
CA GLU A 383 -13.23 3.73 1.70
C GLU A 383 -12.93 5.20 1.41
N VAL A 384 -13.10 6.04 2.40
CA VAL A 384 -12.84 7.48 2.28
C VAL A 384 -11.80 7.89 3.30
N MET A 385 -10.72 8.52 2.85
CA MET A 385 -9.76 9.15 3.75
C MET A 385 -10.07 10.63 3.88
N ARG A 386 -10.30 11.08 5.12
CA ARG A 386 -10.40 12.52 5.41
C ARG A 386 -9.01 13.09 5.56
N CYS A 387 -8.64 13.98 4.67
CA CYS A 387 -7.43 14.75 4.78
C CYS A 387 -7.75 16.14 5.33
N PRO A 388 -7.18 16.56 6.47
CA PRO A 388 -7.45 17.87 7.05
C PRO A 388 -6.89 19.01 6.19
N ASN A 389 -5.90 18.72 5.37
CA ASN A 389 -5.28 19.68 4.47
C ASN A 389 -5.93 19.65 3.08
N GLU A 390 -5.83 20.75 2.38
CA GLU A 390 -6.23 20.81 0.97
C GLU A 390 -5.38 19.83 0.14
N ILE A 391 -6.03 18.97 -0.65
CA ILE A 391 -5.39 18.07 -1.59
C ILE A 391 -5.18 18.83 -2.90
N LEU A 392 -3.94 18.95 -3.34
CA LEU A 392 -3.59 19.61 -4.59
C LEU A 392 -3.50 18.59 -5.74
N ASP A 393 -4.06 18.94 -6.89
CA ASP A 393 -4.08 18.05 -8.05
C ASP A 393 -2.86 18.24 -8.93
N VAL A 394 -2.09 17.18 -9.18
CA VAL A 394 -0.89 17.18 -10.03
C VAL A 394 -1.17 16.70 -11.47
N GLY A 395 -2.37 16.24 -11.77
CA GLY A 395 -2.83 15.82 -13.08
C GLY A 395 -2.45 14.38 -13.44
N PHE A 396 -2.35 14.09 -14.75
CA PHE A 396 -2.19 12.73 -15.25
C PHE A 396 -0.86 12.07 -14.84
N CYS A 397 -0.98 10.90 -14.20
CA CYS A 397 0.15 10.10 -13.74
C CYS A 397 0.08 8.62 -14.14
N TRP A 398 -1.04 8.15 -14.72
CA TRP A 398 -1.18 6.76 -15.18
C TRP A 398 -2.16 6.60 -16.34
N PHE A 399 -2.11 5.41 -16.96
CA PHE A 399 -3.18 4.88 -17.77
C PHE A 399 -4.04 3.94 -16.93
N HIS A 400 -5.34 4.11 -16.97
CA HIS A 400 -6.30 3.26 -16.29
C HIS A 400 -6.85 2.21 -17.26
N LEU A 401 -6.66 0.94 -16.91
CA LEU A 401 -6.91 -0.20 -17.78
C LEU A 401 -8.16 -1.00 -17.42
N ARG A 402 -8.99 -0.49 -16.51
CA ARG A 402 -10.21 -1.17 -16.04
C ARG A 402 -11.10 -1.67 -17.18
N ALA A 403 -11.18 -0.92 -18.28
CA ALA A 403 -11.96 -1.30 -19.46
C ALA A 403 -11.49 -2.60 -20.15
N LEU A 404 -10.29 -3.08 -19.80
CA LEU A 404 -9.72 -4.30 -20.36
C LEU A 404 -9.82 -5.50 -19.40
N MET A 405 -10.34 -5.28 -18.18
CA MET A 405 -10.64 -6.37 -17.26
C MET A 405 -11.75 -7.24 -17.84
N LYS A 406 -11.64 -8.56 -17.71
CA LYS A 406 -12.61 -9.54 -18.25
C LYS A 406 -14.05 -9.21 -17.85
N GLU A 407 -14.23 -8.73 -16.61
CA GLU A 407 -15.54 -8.38 -16.05
C GLU A 407 -16.18 -7.15 -16.72
N HIS A 408 -15.37 -6.23 -17.25
CA HIS A 408 -15.83 -4.95 -17.78
C HIS A 408 -15.72 -4.84 -19.30
N GLU A 409 -14.91 -5.69 -19.92
CA GLU A 409 -14.55 -5.59 -21.35
C GLU A 409 -15.77 -5.56 -22.29
N GLU A 410 -16.74 -6.44 -22.05
CA GLU A 410 -17.93 -6.52 -22.91
C GLU A 410 -18.81 -5.27 -22.78
N GLY A 411 -18.99 -4.72 -21.58
CA GLY A 411 -19.72 -3.46 -21.36
C GLY A 411 -19.09 -2.30 -22.15
N TYR A 412 -17.76 -2.20 -22.12
CA TYR A 412 -17.04 -1.17 -22.88
C TYR A 412 -17.14 -1.41 -24.40
N ARG A 413 -17.09 -2.66 -24.87
CA ARG A 413 -17.30 -3.00 -26.27
C ARG A 413 -18.71 -2.63 -26.75
N GLN A 414 -19.73 -2.85 -25.93
CA GLN A 414 -21.11 -2.45 -26.24
C GLN A 414 -21.25 -0.93 -26.29
N SER A 415 -20.67 -0.20 -25.34
CA SER A 415 -20.62 1.26 -25.34
C SER A 415 -19.95 1.80 -26.63
N TYR A 416 -18.85 1.18 -27.02
CA TYR A 416 -18.18 1.52 -28.29
C TYR A 416 -19.06 1.25 -29.52
N ARG A 417 -19.77 0.12 -29.56
CA ARG A 417 -20.66 -0.22 -30.71
C ARG A 417 -21.83 0.78 -30.82
N LYS A 418 -22.38 1.21 -29.67
CA LYS A 418 -23.49 2.18 -29.64
C LYS A 418 -23.03 3.60 -30.01
N HIS A 419 -21.86 4.00 -29.54
CA HIS A 419 -21.36 5.37 -29.61
C HIS A 419 -19.89 5.46 -30.02
N PRO A 420 -19.52 4.98 -31.24
CA PRO A 420 -18.13 4.98 -31.69
C PRO A 420 -17.53 6.39 -31.79
N GLU A 421 -18.36 7.40 -31.98
CA GLU A 421 -17.98 8.82 -32.05
C GLU A 421 -17.44 9.37 -30.72
N ARG A 422 -17.72 8.70 -29.61
CA ARG A 422 -17.23 9.06 -28.28
C ARG A 422 -15.83 8.54 -27.99
N PHE A 423 -15.28 7.72 -28.86
CA PHE A 423 -13.95 7.14 -28.68
C PHE A 423 -12.99 7.68 -29.73
N ILE A 424 -11.85 8.16 -29.27
CA ILE A 424 -10.81 8.68 -30.16
C ILE A 424 -9.48 7.99 -29.91
N PRO A 425 -8.66 7.79 -30.99
CA PRO A 425 -7.33 7.25 -30.82
C PRO A 425 -6.50 8.07 -29.83
N LEU A 426 -5.78 7.40 -28.92
CA LEU A 426 -4.92 8.06 -27.93
C LEU A 426 -3.91 9.01 -28.60
N GLY A 427 -3.32 8.57 -29.75
CA GLY A 427 -2.39 9.41 -30.50
C GLY A 427 -3.04 10.69 -31.06
N THR A 428 -4.33 10.67 -31.35
CA THR A 428 -5.11 11.85 -31.75
C THR A 428 -5.46 12.69 -30.52
N PHE A 429 -5.93 12.07 -29.43
CA PHE A 429 -6.28 12.73 -28.18
C PHE A 429 -5.14 13.64 -27.67
N VAL A 430 -3.90 13.13 -27.62
CA VAL A 430 -2.75 13.90 -27.13
C VAL A 430 -2.33 15.07 -28.05
N LYS A 431 -2.74 15.05 -29.30
CA LYS A 431 -2.41 16.11 -30.28
C LYS A 431 -3.48 17.20 -30.37
N LEU A 432 -4.72 16.92 -29.97
CA LEU A 432 -5.80 17.89 -30.03
C LEU A 432 -5.59 19.03 -29.03
N SER A 433 -5.99 20.25 -29.40
CA SER A 433 -6.20 21.31 -28.42
C SER A 433 -7.49 21.05 -27.65
N TYR A 434 -7.61 21.58 -26.44
CA TYR A 434 -8.85 21.48 -25.64
C TYR A 434 -10.05 22.07 -26.41
N ARG A 435 -9.84 23.19 -27.06
CA ARG A 435 -10.88 23.82 -27.92
C ARG A 435 -11.31 22.91 -29.07
N SER A 436 -10.37 22.30 -29.76
CA SER A 436 -10.67 21.35 -30.85
C SER A 436 -11.42 20.12 -30.31
N LEU A 437 -11.04 19.64 -29.11
CA LEU A 437 -11.72 18.56 -28.42
C LEU A 437 -13.19 18.94 -28.14
N GLN A 438 -13.42 20.09 -27.54
CA GLN A 438 -14.77 20.60 -27.25
C GLN A 438 -15.64 20.79 -28.50
N GLN A 439 -15.05 21.32 -29.59
CA GLN A 439 -15.78 21.58 -30.83
C GLN A 439 -16.13 20.30 -31.58
N ARG A 440 -15.19 19.37 -31.65
CA ARG A 440 -15.30 18.16 -32.47
C ARG A 440 -16.12 17.06 -31.80
N TYR A 441 -16.05 16.97 -30.48
CA TYR A 441 -16.67 15.90 -29.69
C TYR A 441 -17.74 16.44 -28.72
N LYS A 442 -18.45 17.48 -29.15
CA LYS A 442 -19.63 18.00 -28.45
C LYS A 442 -20.71 16.90 -28.41
N PRO A 443 -21.34 16.69 -27.36
CA PRO A 443 -21.52 17.16 -25.99
C PRO A 443 -21.21 16.10 -24.94
N VAL A 444 -20.09 15.49 -25.05
CA VAL A 444 -19.77 14.24 -24.38
C VAL A 444 -19.40 14.45 -22.91
N VAL A 445 -19.00 15.65 -22.54
CA VAL A 445 -18.69 15.96 -21.14
C VAL A 445 -19.90 16.62 -20.50
N THR A 446 -20.87 15.80 -20.12
CA THR A 446 -22.08 16.27 -19.44
C THR A 446 -21.88 16.51 -17.95
N VAL A 447 -20.75 16.14 -17.39
CA VAL A 447 -20.44 16.32 -15.98
C VAL A 447 -19.81 17.70 -15.78
N ARG A 448 -20.63 18.70 -15.47
CA ARG A 448 -20.23 20.12 -15.32
C ARG A 448 -19.01 20.32 -14.40
N TRP A 449 -18.89 19.55 -13.34
CA TRP A 449 -17.79 19.67 -12.39
C TRP A 449 -16.45 19.08 -12.90
N ALA A 450 -16.49 18.13 -13.81
CA ALA A 450 -15.29 17.48 -14.37
C ALA A 450 -14.66 18.28 -15.51
N GLU A 451 -15.43 19.14 -16.15
CA GLU A 451 -14.98 19.91 -17.32
C GLU A 451 -13.77 20.81 -17.04
N PRO A 452 -13.74 21.63 -15.96
CA PRO A 452 -12.57 22.46 -15.65
C PRO A 452 -11.34 21.67 -15.25
N VAL A 453 -11.52 20.63 -14.45
CA VAL A 453 -10.45 19.73 -14.02
C VAL A 453 -9.88 19.01 -15.24
N PHE A 454 -10.73 18.50 -16.13
CA PHE A 454 -10.32 17.85 -17.35
C PHE A 454 -9.61 18.82 -18.30
N ALA A 455 -10.15 20.02 -18.51
CA ALA A 455 -9.51 21.07 -19.32
C ALA A 455 -8.11 21.37 -18.82
N TYR A 456 -7.97 21.55 -17.52
CA TYR A 456 -6.68 21.79 -16.89
C TYR A 456 -5.70 20.63 -17.10
N PHE A 457 -6.12 19.39 -16.77
CA PHE A 457 -5.28 18.21 -16.94
C PHE A 457 -4.90 17.97 -18.39
N PHE A 458 -5.84 18.14 -19.31
CA PHE A 458 -5.60 17.98 -20.73
C PHE A 458 -4.58 18.99 -21.24
N MET A 459 -4.71 20.26 -20.87
CA MET A 459 -3.82 21.30 -21.36
C MET A 459 -2.45 21.28 -20.71
N THR A 460 -2.36 20.97 -19.43
CA THR A 460 -1.11 20.92 -18.69
C THR A 460 -0.42 19.55 -18.74
N GLY A 461 -1.19 18.48 -18.86
CA GLY A 461 -0.73 17.09 -18.79
C GLY A 461 -0.49 16.41 -20.12
N LYS A 462 -1.13 16.87 -21.23
CA LYS A 462 -1.05 16.17 -22.50
C LYS A 462 0.36 15.99 -23.06
N GLY A 463 1.25 16.97 -22.86
CA GLY A 463 2.66 16.89 -23.25
C GLY A 463 3.50 15.95 -22.41
N ARG A 464 2.96 15.52 -21.26
CA ARG A 464 3.60 14.60 -20.30
C ARG A 464 3.07 13.17 -20.41
N ILE A 465 2.02 12.94 -21.24
CA ILE A 465 1.49 11.62 -21.49
C ILE A 465 2.51 10.85 -22.33
N PRO A 466 3.09 9.76 -21.81
CA PRO A 466 4.09 8.99 -22.53
C PRO A 466 3.43 8.05 -23.55
N TRP A 467 2.57 8.62 -24.43
CA TRP A 467 1.78 7.82 -25.40
C TRP A 467 2.66 6.97 -26.33
N ARG A 468 3.95 7.34 -26.47
CA ARG A 468 4.93 6.55 -27.22
C ARG A 468 5.32 5.27 -26.49
N MET A 469 5.13 5.19 -25.17
CA MET A 469 5.29 3.94 -24.41
C MET A 469 4.41 2.83 -24.95
N LEU A 470 3.21 3.19 -25.43
CA LEU A 470 2.26 2.25 -26.01
C LEU A 470 2.58 1.88 -27.48
N LYS A 471 3.63 2.43 -28.07
CA LYS A 471 4.07 2.17 -29.45
C LYS A 471 5.41 1.42 -29.57
N GLY A 472 5.92 0.83 -28.49
CA GLY A 472 7.14 0.01 -28.53
C GLY A 472 8.44 0.81 -28.74
N GLY A 473 8.50 2.08 -28.30
CA GLY A 473 9.66 2.95 -28.51
C GLY A 473 10.27 3.58 -27.26
N GLY A 474 10.09 2.99 -26.09
CA GLY A 474 10.65 3.52 -24.87
C GLY A 474 11.02 2.43 -23.86
N ARG A 475 11.92 2.68 -23.00
CA ARG A 475 12.58 1.83 -21.99
C ARG A 475 11.94 0.46 -21.66
N VAL A 476 12.75 -0.51 -21.26
CA VAL A 476 12.47 -1.95 -21.03
C VAL A 476 11.15 -2.28 -20.31
N VAL A 477 10.63 -1.41 -19.45
CA VAL A 477 9.33 -1.58 -18.78
C VAL A 477 8.17 -1.39 -19.75
N ALA A 478 8.26 -0.40 -20.61
CA ALA A 478 7.27 -0.11 -21.64
C ALA A 478 7.20 -1.22 -22.70
N ASP A 479 8.33 -1.78 -23.08
CA ASP A 479 8.40 -2.87 -24.09
C ASP A 479 7.77 -4.17 -23.55
N LYS A 480 7.96 -4.48 -22.26
CA LYS A 480 7.28 -5.62 -21.62
C LYS A 480 5.76 -5.41 -21.53
N CYS A 481 5.33 -4.22 -21.12
CA CYS A 481 3.90 -3.87 -21.06
C CYS A 481 3.23 -3.96 -22.43
N VAL A 482 3.85 -3.40 -23.46
CA VAL A 482 3.31 -3.44 -24.84
C VAL A 482 3.33 -4.86 -25.40
N SER A 483 4.40 -5.62 -25.18
CA SER A 483 4.49 -7.00 -25.68
C SER A 483 3.50 -7.95 -25.01
N GLN A 484 3.15 -7.72 -23.76
CA GLN A 484 2.11 -8.49 -23.06
C GLN A 484 0.70 -8.11 -23.51
N LEU A 485 0.45 -6.81 -23.75
CA LEU A 485 -0.83 -6.33 -24.27
C LEU A 485 -1.03 -6.70 -25.77
N ASP A 486 0.04 -6.80 -26.56
CA ASP A 486 -0.03 -7.20 -27.95
C ASP A 486 -0.22 -8.71 -28.16
N LYS A 487 -0.02 -9.52 -27.11
CA LYS A 487 -0.26 -10.97 -27.14
C LYS A 487 -1.68 -11.38 -26.73
N ARG A 488 -2.50 -10.44 -26.28
CA ARG A 488 -3.93 -10.60 -25.99
C ARG A 488 -4.76 -9.85 -27.03
#